data_1bdf2e9c0d1cc28eb7b81ed33f9aa335
#
_entry.id   1bdf2e9c0d1cc28eb7b81ed33f9aa335
#
_cell.length_a   1.000
_cell.length_b   1.000
_cell.length_c   1.000
_cell.angle_alpha   90.00
_cell.angle_beta   90.00
_cell.angle_gamma   90.00
#
_symmetry.space_group_name_H-M   'P 1'
#
loop_
_entity.id
_entity.type
_entity.pdbx_description
1 polymer ?
#
loop_
_entity_poly.entity_id
_entity_poly.type
_entity_poly.pdbx_seq_one_letter_code
_entity_poly.pdbx_strand_id
1 'polypeptide(L)'
;MQQHRFTEAERDFDMAVQCDTTLAMSYFNRALVYNETNRPMLSLSDLDKVIQLDSTSSITYFNRAIIRSRIGDYNRALDDYNKVAEYSPNNVLVYYNRALLYQQLGEIERAKDDYTKAIELYPDFANAYLGRSYLRHLLRDYKGSRSDKQIAERKIAEYKSRLNDTTYSIYADTTRRFDKLLSFESKLSGSSFERISSRRTSDEKMALLPLFKFTFTQDSTEHTATASKYYSQRAKDFVKRLDNPLLTISCRESTLAPDSLVAINRRLKAKARTATSTFEELFSLAISESLVKQYTNAVNTYTSAIQASPTNPFVYLNRATTQAEMIDFISSIESAYQRISIESDPARQLHNRTTRTYNYDEAIADLTKAIKLYPGFAYAYYNRANLLALSGKLPEAFDDYTKAIELNPNFAEAYYNRGLIQIYMKDTRKGCLDISKAGELGIEEAYEVLKTYTKQ
;
A
#
# COMPACT_ATOMS: atom_id res chain seq x y z
N MET A 1 9.32 -11.39 25.61
CA MET A 1 9.40 -10.16 24.77
C MET A 1 8.05 -9.73 24.16
N GLN A 2 7.27 -10.59 23.48
CA GLN A 2 5.99 -10.18 22.86
C GLN A 2 4.92 -9.73 23.86
N GLN A 3 4.71 -10.45 24.96
CA GLN A 3 3.74 -10.05 25.99
C GLN A 3 4.05 -8.67 26.57
N HIS A 4 5.32 -8.29 26.69
CA HIS A 4 5.73 -6.96 27.18
C HIS A 4 5.30 -5.85 26.21
N ARG A 5 5.41 -6.07 24.89
CA ARG A 5 5.00 -5.09 23.86
C ARG A 5 3.49 -4.90 23.82
N PHE A 6 2.69 -5.95 24.01
CA PHE A 6 1.23 -5.82 24.10
C PHE A 6 0.78 -5.06 25.36
N THR A 7 1.48 -5.26 26.49
CA THR A 7 1.19 -4.52 27.73
C THR A 7 1.53 -3.04 27.60
N GLU A 8 2.61 -2.71 26.93
CA GLU A 8 2.99 -1.31 26.64
C GLU A 8 1.97 -0.66 25.69
N ALA A 9 1.61 -1.34 24.58
CA ALA A 9 0.62 -0.86 23.64
C ALA A 9 -0.75 -0.66 24.28
N GLU A 10 -1.18 -1.58 25.16
CA GLU A 10 -2.43 -1.45 25.92
C GLU A 10 -2.43 -0.18 26.77
N ARG A 11 -1.33 0.05 27.51
CA ARG A 11 -1.19 1.25 28.35
C ARG A 11 -1.21 2.54 27.51
N ASP A 12 -0.56 2.55 26.36
CA ASP A 12 -0.57 3.71 25.46
C ASP A 12 -1.97 3.99 24.92
N PHE A 13 -2.73 2.93 24.54
CA PHE A 13 -4.13 3.11 24.09
C PHE A 13 -5.07 3.46 25.24
N ASP A 14 -4.85 2.98 26.46
CA ASP A 14 -5.58 3.40 27.64
C ASP A 14 -5.41 4.91 27.88
N MET A 15 -4.19 5.41 27.81
CA MET A 15 -3.93 6.85 27.91
C MET A 15 -4.58 7.63 26.77
N ALA A 16 -4.50 7.13 25.52
CA ALA A 16 -5.12 7.78 24.38
C ALA A 16 -6.63 7.88 24.52
N VAL A 17 -7.30 6.82 24.98
CA VAL A 17 -8.75 6.80 25.25
C VAL A 17 -9.12 7.74 26.42
N GLN A 18 -8.28 7.85 27.45
CA GLN A 18 -8.51 8.82 28.56
C GLN A 18 -8.35 10.27 28.09
N CYS A 19 -7.39 10.54 27.20
CA CYS A 19 -7.17 11.89 26.67
C CYS A 19 -8.28 12.33 25.71
N ASP A 20 -8.79 11.41 24.88
CA ASP A 20 -9.86 11.68 23.91
C ASP A 20 -10.79 10.46 23.75
N THR A 21 -11.95 10.52 24.42
CA THR A 21 -12.98 9.48 24.37
C THR A 21 -13.75 9.41 23.06
N THR A 22 -13.51 10.32 22.13
CA THR A 22 -14.16 10.37 20.80
C THR A 22 -13.27 9.80 19.70
N LEU A 23 -12.00 9.48 20.00
CA LEU A 23 -11.05 8.95 19.05
C LEU A 23 -11.28 7.45 18.81
N ALA A 24 -12.17 7.13 17.87
CA ALA A 24 -12.55 5.76 17.52
C ALA A 24 -11.37 4.83 17.25
N MET A 25 -10.28 5.37 16.65
CA MET A 25 -9.07 4.61 16.33
C MET A 25 -8.35 4.06 17.56
N SER A 26 -8.36 4.78 18.69
CA SER A 26 -7.72 4.31 19.93
C SER A 26 -8.44 3.08 20.48
N TYR A 27 -9.78 3.09 20.48
CA TYR A 27 -10.59 1.93 20.85
C TYR A 27 -10.37 0.76 19.87
N PHE A 28 -10.35 1.02 18.56
CA PHE A 28 -10.13 -0.01 17.56
C PHE A 28 -8.78 -0.72 17.76
N ASN A 29 -7.70 0.04 17.92
CA ASN A 29 -6.37 -0.54 18.11
C ASN A 29 -6.25 -1.27 19.46
N ARG A 30 -6.87 -0.76 20.54
CA ARG A 30 -6.91 -1.45 21.82
C ARG A 30 -7.71 -2.75 21.73
N ALA A 31 -8.81 -2.78 20.98
CA ALA A 31 -9.57 -3.99 20.72
C ALA A 31 -8.71 -5.07 20.03
N LEU A 32 -7.86 -4.68 19.06
CA LEU A 32 -6.93 -5.61 18.43
C LEU A 32 -5.92 -6.19 19.45
N VAL A 33 -5.37 -5.36 20.35
CA VAL A 33 -4.50 -5.82 21.44
C VAL A 33 -5.21 -6.78 22.36
N TYR A 34 -6.46 -6.49 22.75
CA TYR A 34 -7.28 -7.41 23.58
C TYR A 34 -7.53 -8.74 22.87
N ASN A 35 -7.79 -8.71 21.56
CA ASN A 35 -7.96 -9.93 20.77
C ASN A 35 -6.68 -10.77 20.72
N GLU A 36 -5.52 -10.16 20.46
CA GLU A 36 -4.21 -10.83 20.44
C GLU A 36 -3.79 -11.38 21.80
N THR A 37 -4.24 -10.74 22.87
CA THR A 37 -4.00 -11.21 24.25
C THR A 37 -5.10 -12.14 24.79
N ASN A 38 -5.95 -12.68 23.89
CA ASN A 38 -7.04 -13.61 24.20
C ASN A 38 -8.06 -13.10 25.21
N ARG A 39 -8.41 -11.83 25.11
CA ARG A 39 -9.44 -11.14 25.94
C ARG A 39 -10.62 -10.69 25.05
N PRO A 40 -11.40 -11.62 24.48
CA PRO A 40 -12.39 -11.31 23.44
C PRO A 40 -13.51 -10.40 23.94
N MET A 41 -13.91 -10.49 25.21
CA MET A 41 -15.00 -9.67 25.75
C MET A 41 -14.60 -8.17 25.85
N LEU A 42 -13.35 -7.87 26.23
CA LEU A 42 -12.85 -6.50 26.23
C LEU A 42 -12.70 -5.97 24.80
N SER A 43 -12.23 -6.80 23.90
CA SER A 43 -12.17 -6.47 22.48
C SER A 43 -13.55 -6.12 21.91
N LEU A 44 -14.58 -6.92 22.18
CA LEU A 44 -15.95 -6.65 21.75
C LEU A 44 -16.48 -5.33 22.30
N SER A 45 -16.23 -5.04 23.59
CA SER A 45 -16.64 -3.79 24.22
C SER A 45 -16.05 -2.57 23.52
N ASP A 46 -14.77 -2.62 23.18
CA ASP A 46 -14.10 -1.54 22.45
C ASP A 46 -14.60 -1.41 21.00
N LEU A 47 -14.82 -2.55 20.30
CA LEU A 47 -15.39 -2.52 18.95
C LEU A 47 -16.84 -1.99 18.95
N ASP A 48 -17.63 -2.29 19.98
CA ASP A 48 -18.96 -1.72 20.16
C ASP A 48 -18.88 -0.19 20.32
N LYS A 49 -17.86 0.30 21.06
CA LYS A 49 -17.60 1.73 21.19
C LYS A 49 -17.19 2.37 19.86
N VAL A 50 -16.35 1.70 19.06
CA VAL A 50 -16.01 2.18 17.71
C VAL A 50 -17.26 2.33 16.85
N ILE A 51 -18.16 1.34 16.87
CA ILE A 51 -19.40 1.39 16.07
C ILE A 51 -20.35 2.50 16.55
N GLN A 52 -20.37 2.82 17.85
CA GLN A 52 -21.11 3.99 18.35
C GLN A 52 -20.55 5.31 17.79
N LEU A 53 -19.23 5.40 17.59
CA LEU A 53 -18.56 6.59 17.09
C LEU A 53 -18.56 6.64 15.54
N ASP A 54 -18.46 5.50 14.87
CA ASP A 54 -18.54 5.34 13.41
C ASP A 54 -19.33 4.09 13.05
N SER A 55 -20.63 4.25 12.86
CA SER A 55 -21.55 3.17 12.53
C SER A 55 -21.39 2.61 11.10
N THR A 56 -20.52 3.21 10.27
CA THR A 56 -20.27 2.78 8.88
C THR A 56 -18.96 2.02 8.72
N SER A 57 -18.17 1.86 9.79
CA SER A 57 -16.87 1.20 9.77
C SER A 57 -16.97 -0.29 9.45
N SER A 58 -16.90 -0.66 8.19
CA SER A 58 -16.99 -2.07 7.75
C SER A 58 -15.86 -2.93 8.33
N ILE A 59 -14.65 -2.38 8.50
CA ILE A 59 -13.54 -3.12 9.13
C ILE A 59 -13.82 -3.44 10.61
N THR A 60 -14.56 -2.58 11.31
CA THR A 60 -14.92 -2.81 12.71
C THR A 60 -15.94 -3.95 12.81
N TYR A 61 -16.98 -3.94 11.98
CA TYR A 61 -17.95 -5.03 11.90
C TYR A 61 -17.26 -6.35 11.54
N PHE A 62 -16.32 -6.33 10.60
CA PHE A 62 -15.59 -7.53 10.18
C PHE A 62 -14.79 -8.14 11.34
N ASN A 63 -14.03 -7.34 12.07
CA ASN A 63 -13.25 -7.83 13.22
C ASN A 63 -14.17 -8.32 14.34
N ARG A 64 -15.28 -7.62 14.60
CA ARG A 64 -16.26 -8.04 15.60
C ARG A 64 -16.93 -9.37 15.22
N ALA A 65 -17.27 -9.55 13.94
CA ALA A 65 -17.81 -10.80 13.43
C ALA A 65 -16.86 -11.99 13.63
N ILE A 66 -15.57 -11.81 13.33
CA ILE A 66 -14.56 -12.84 13.56
C ILE A 66 -14.50 -13.24 15.04
N ILE A 67 -14.46 -12.26 15.94
CA ILE A 67 -14.37 -12.53 17.37
C ILE A 67 -15.65 -13.23 17.86
N ARG A 68 -16.83 -12.77 17.43
CA ARG A 68 -18.13 -13.39 17.74
C ARG A 68 -18.20 -14.83 17.23
N SER A 69 -17.76 -15.08 16.00
CA SER A 69 -17.70 -16.43 15.43
C SER A 69 -16.82 -17.36 16.28
N ARG A 70 -15.68 -16.86 16.75
CA ARG A 70 -14.72 -17.63 17.55
C ARG A 70 -15.24 -17.99 18.94
N ILE A 71 -16.04 -17.11 19.55
CA ILE A 71 -16.68 -17.38 20.88
C ILE A 71 -18.02 -18.10 20.78
N GLY A 72 -18.48 -18.47 19.56
CA GLY A 72 -19.72 -19.18 19.33
C GLY A 72 -20.98 -18.32 19.22
N ASP A 73 -20.84 -17.00 19.15
CA ASP A 73 -21.95 -16.05 18.97
C ASP A 73 -22.28 -15.89 17.48
N TYR A 74 -22.71 -16.99 16.87
CA TYR A 74 -22.83 -17.12 15.42
C TYR A 74 -23.89 -16.20 14.82
N ASN A 75 -25.04 -16.01 15.49
CA ASN A 75 -26.10 -15.16 14.95
C ASN A 75 -25.65 -13.70 14.85
N ARG A 76 -25.08 -13.14 15.92
CA ARG A 76 -24.59 -11.76 15.89
C ARG A 76 -23.36 -11.60 15.00
N ALA A 77 -22.57 -12.67 14.80
CA ALA A 77 -21.49 -12.67 13.81
C ALA A 77 -22.02 -12.57 12.38
N LEU A 78 -23.11 -13.30 12.05
CA LEU A 78 -23.78 -13.18 10.75
C LEU A 78 -24.33 -11.78 10.50
N ASP A 79 -24.94 -11.15 11.52
CA ASP A 79 -25.44 -9.78 11.41
C ASP A 79 -24.29 -8.81 11.07
N ASP A 80 -23.15 -8.96 11.74
CA ASP A 80 -21.97 -8.15 11.48
C ASP A 80 -21.42 -8.41 10.06
N TYR A 81 -21.30 -9.66 9.62
CA TYR A 81 -20.87 -9.95 8.23
C TYR A 81 -21.86 -9.40 7.21
N ASN A 82 -23.18 -9.41 7.49
CA ASN A 82 -24.16 -8.78 6.62
C ASN A 82 -23.93 -7.27 6.49
N LYS A 83 -23.60 -6.59 7.61
CA LYS A 83 -23.22 -5.17 7.57
C LYS A 83 -21.94 -4.93 6.77
N VAL A 84 -20.96 -5.80 6.87
CA VAL A 84 -19.75 -5.69 6.02
C VAL A 84 -20.10 -5.87 4.54
N ALA A 85 -20.95 -6.84 4.18
CA ALA A 85 -21.38 -7.05 2.81
C ALA A 85 -22.20 -5.86 2.26
N GLU A 86 -22.96 -5.17 3.12
CA GLU A 86 -23.71 -3.95 2.78
C GLU A 86 -22.76 -2.78 2.49
N TYR A 87 -21.81 -2.51 3.39
CA TYR A 87 -20.91 -1.34 3.29
C TYR A 87 -19.73 -1.57 2.35
N SER A 88 -19.26 -2.80 2.21
CA SER A 88 -18.13 -3.18 1.37
C SER A 88 -18.45 -4.40 0.49
N PRO A 89 -19.36 -4.26 -0.49
CA PRO A 89 -19.88 -5.39 -1.30
C PRO A 89 -18.82 -6.06 -2.18
N ASN A 90 -17.67 -5.43 -2.37
CA ASN A 90 -16.55 -5.98 -3.13
C ASN A 90 -15.49 -6.64 -2.26
N ASN A 91 -15.68 -6.70 -0.94
CA ASN A 91 -14.74 -7.36 -0.05
C ASN A 91 -14.88 -8.89 -0.14
N VAL A 92 -13.85 -9.56 -0.61
CA VAL A 92 -13.85 -11.02 -0.82
C VAL A 92 -13.89 -11.78 0.50
N LEU A 93 -13.19 -11.27 1.52
CA LEU A 93 -13.04 -11.96 2.81
C LEU A 93 -14.36 -12.04 3.57
N VAL A 94 -15.27 -11.08 3.40
CA VAL A 94 -16.57 -11.16 4.08
C VAL A 94 -17.39 -12.35 3.58
N TYR A 95 -17.44 -12.56 2.28
CA TYR A 95 -18.18 -13.70 1.71
C TYR A 95 -17.52 -15.02 2.10
N TYR A 96 -16.20 -15.08 2.05
CA TYR A 96 -15.46 -16.28 2.47
C TYR A 96 -15.70 -16.63 3.96
N ASN A 97 -15.58 -15.68 4.86
CA ASN A 97 -15.76 -15.94 6.29
C ASN A 97 -17.23 -16.19 6.65
N ARG A 98 -18.18 -15.51 5.99
CA ARG A 98 -19.61 -15.77 6.17
C ARG A 98 -19.98 -17.16 5.64
N ALA A 99 -19.38 -17.59 4.52
CA ALA A 99 -19.55 -18.95 4.00
C ALA A 99 -19.06 -20.02 4.99
N LEU A 100 -17.89 -19.80 5.62
CA LEU A 100 -17.40 -20.70 6.67
C LEU A 100 -18.39 -20.81 7.83
N LEU A 101 -18.97 -19.68 8.24
CA LEU A 101 -19.95 -19.65 9.32
C LEU A 101 -21.26 -20.33 8.93
N TYR A 102 -21.79 -20.09 7.72
CA TYR A 102 -22.97 -20.81 7.20
C TYR A 102 -22.69 -22.32 7.11
N GLN A 103 -21.49 -22.71 6.67
CA GLN A 103 -21.10 -24.12 6.61
C GLN A 103 -21.11 -24.76 8.01
N GLN A 104 -20.61 -24.05 9.03
CA GLN A 104 -20.62 -24.50 10.43
C GLN A 104 -22.07 -24.64 10.98
N LEU A 105 -22.97 -23.78 10.56
CA LEU A 105 -24.38 -23.81 10.93
C LEU A 105 -25.22 -24.83 10.10
N GLY A 106 -24.60 -25.50 9.14
CA GLY A 106 -25.29 -26.45 8.25
C GLY A 106 -26.13 -25.82 7.13
N GLU A 107 -26.00 -24.48 6.94
CA GLU A 107 -26.71 -23.75 5.88
C GLU A 107 -25.95 -23.86 4.56
N ILE A 108 -25.94 -25.05 3.98
CA ILE A 108 -25.06 -25.47 2.88
C ILE A 108 -25.23 -24.64 1.63
N GLU A 109 -26.49 -24.31 1.24
CA GLU A 109 -26.75 -23.53 0.03
C GLU A 109 -26.24 -22.09 0.16
N ARG A 110 -26.51 -21.42 1.30
CA ARG A 110 -26.01 -20.06 1.55
C ARG A 110 -24.49 -20.02 1.58
N ALA A 111 -23.86 -21.02 2.20
CA ALA A 111 -22.40 -21.13 2.20
C ALA A 111 -21.83 -21.27 0.78
N LYS A 112 -22.47 -22.10 -0.07
CA LYS A 112 -22.06 -22.30 -1.47
C LYS A 112 -22.19 -21.00 -2.28
N ASP A 113 -23.26 -20.25 -2.07
CA ASP A 113 -23.48 -18.98 -2.76
C ASP A 113 -22.45 -17.94 -2.37
N ASP A 114 -22.10 -17.84 -1.09
CA ASP A 114 -21.07 -16.94 -0.60
C ASP A 114 -19.67 -17.34 -1.09
N TYR A 115 -19.30 -18.63 -1.11
CA TYR A 115 -18.06 -19.05 -1.77
C TYR A 115 -18.06 -18.72 -3.26
N THR A 116 -19.20 -18.84 -3.93
CA THR A 116 -19.31 -18.47 -5.35
C THR A 116 -19.07 -16.99 -5.53
N LYS A 117 -19.67 -16.16 -4.67
CA LYS A 117 -19.44 -14.71 -4.68
C LYS A 117 -17.99 -14.33 -4.42
N ALA A 118 -17.32 -14.99 -3.47
CA ALA A 118 -15.91 -14.79 -3.21
C ALA A 118 -15.04 -15.14 -4.43
N ILE A 119 -15.37 -16.22 -5.15
CA ILE A 119 -14.67 -16.64 -6.38
C ILE A 119 -14.90 -15.65 -7.52
N GLU A 120 -16.14 -15.14 -7.69
CA GLU A 120 -16.47 -14.13 -8.71
C GLU A 120 -15.66 -12.84 -8.51
N LEU A 121 -15.55 -12.41 -7.25
CA LEU A 121 -14.79 -11.22 -6.89
C LEU A 121 -13.27 -11.42 -7.02
N TYR A 122 -12.78 -12.61 -6.67
CA TYR A 122 -11.38 -12.96 -6.73
C TYR A 122 -11.16 -14.40 -7.22
N PRO A 123 -11.04 -14.61 -8.55
CA PRO A 123 -10.94 -15.93 -9.16
C PRO A 123 -9.70 -16.76 -8.78
N ASP A 124 -8.71 -16.15 -8.12
CA ASP A 124 -7.50 -16.84 -7.66
C ASP A 124 -7.60 -17.35 -6.23
N PHE A 125 -8.74 -17.21 -5.58
CA PHE A 125 -8.91 -17.58 -4.16
C PHE A 125 -9.10 -19.10 -4.00
N ALA A 126 -8.00 -19.84 -3.96
CA ALA A 126 -7.99 -21.30 -3.90
C ALA A 126 -8.82 -21.88 -2.74
N ASN A 127 -8.79 -21.25 -1.56
CA ASN A 127 -9.55 -21.72 -0.39
C ASN A 127 -11.07 -21.63 -0.60
N ALA A 128 -11.57 -20.66 -1.35
CA ALA A 128 -13.00 -20.57 -1.67
C ALA A 128 -13.43 -21.70 -2.61
N TYR A 129 -12.60 -22.11 -3.57
CA TYR A 129 -12.85 -23.30 -4.40
C TYR A 129 -12.84 -24.57 -3.54
N LEU A 130 -11.92 -24.73 -2.59
CA LEU A 130 -11.92 -25.90 -1.68
C LEU A 130 -13.20 -25.94 -0.84
N GLY A 131 -13.61 -24.83 -0.25
CA GLY A 131 -14.85 -24.72 0.50
C GLY A 131 -16.07 -25.08 -0.36
N ARG A 132 -16.18 -24.50 -1.55
CA ARG A 132 -17.29 -24.81 -2.47
C ARG A 132 -17.25 -26.25 -2.97
N SER A 133 -16.07 -26.81 -3.24
CA SER A 133 -15.91 -28.21 -3.62
C SER A 133 -16.47 -29.15 -2.55
N TYR A 134 -16.16 -28.88 -1.28
CA TYR A 134 -16.68 -29.67 -0.15
C TYR A 134 -18.21 -29.61 -0.10
N LEU A 135 -18.82 -28.43 -0.22
CA LEU A 135 -20.28 -28.27 -0.19
C LEU A 135 -20.96 -28.93 -1.39
N ARG A 136 -20.38 -28.81 -2.59
CA ARG A 136 -20.87 -29.50 -3.79
C ARG A 136 -20.86 -31.03 -3.62
N HIS A 137 -19.83 -31.56 -2.95
CA HIS A 137 -19.78 -32.99 -2.62
C HIS A 137 -20.94 -33.40 -1.72
N LEU A 138 -21.24 -32.62 -0.67
CA LEU A 138 -22.38 -32.87 0.22
C LEU A 138 -23.70 -32.80 -0.54
N LEU A 139 -23.84 -31.92 -1.51
CA LEU A 139 -25.00 -31.77 -2.37
C LEU A 139 -25.05 -32.80 -3.52
N ARG A 140 -24.13 -33.79 -3.55
CA ARG A 140 -23.99 -34.82 -4.58
C ARG A 140 -23.64 -34.29 -5.98
N ASP A 141 -23.20 -33.02 -6.12
CA ASP A 141 -22.59 -32.49 -7.34
C ASP A 141 -21.12 -32.90 -7.42
N TYR A 142 -20.89 -34.19 -7.68
CA TYR A 142 -19.53 -34.75 -7.72
C TYR A 142 -18.69 -34.19 -8.87
N LYS A 143 -19.32 -33.81 -9.99
CA LYS A 143 -18.63 -33.21 -11.14
C LYS A 143 -18.13 -31.83 -10.82
N GLY A 144 -18.99 -30.98 -10.29
CA GLY A 144 -18.60 -29.62 -9.85
C GLY A 144 -17.60 -29.62 -8.72
N SER A 145 -17.76 -30.54 -7.75
CA SER A 145 -16.80 -30.73 -6.66
C SER A 145 -15.40 -31.07 -7.19
N ARG A 146 -15.28 -32.05 -8.09
CA ARG A 146 -13.99 -32.42 -8.70
C ARG A 146 -13.35 -31.28 -9.46
N SER A 147 -14.15 -30.53 -10.23
CA SER A 147 -13.68 -29.37 -10.99
C SER A 147 -13.12 -28.28 -10.08
N ASP A 148 -13.85 -27.91 -9.01
CA ASP A 148 -13.40 -26.90 -8.06
C ASP A 148 -12.09 -27.34 -7.35
N LYS A 149 -12.01 -28.63 -6.97
CA LYS A 149 -10.80 -29.19 -6.33
C LYS A 149 -9.58 -29.08 -7.26
N GLN A 150 -9.73 -29.47 -8.54
CA GLN A 150 -8.64 -29.36 -9.51
C GLN A 150 -8.18 -27.90 -9.74
N ILE A 151 -9.11 -26.96 -9.78
CA ILE A 151 -8.79 -25.53 -9.90
C ILE A 151 -7.99 -25.08 -8.67
N ALA A 152 -8.45 -25.41 -7.47
CA ALA A 152 -7.78 -25.05 -6.23
C ALA A 152 -6.36 -25.64 -6.16
N GLU A 153 -6.19 -26.93 -6.46
CA GLU A 153 -4.88 -27.61 -6.45
C GLU A 153 -3.90 -26.94 -7.42
N ARG A 154 -4.35 -26.60 -8.63
CA ARG A 154 -3.52 -25.86 -9.60
C ARG A 154 -3.10 -24.51 -9.05
N LYS A 155 -4.03 -23.72 -8.49
CA LYS A 155 -3.72 -22.40 -7.91
C LYS A 155 -2.77 -22.48 -6.71
N ILE A 156 -2.93 -23.52 -5.88
CA ILE A 156 -2.00 -23.77 -4.75
C ILE A 156 -0.61 -24.16 -5.28
N ALA A 157 -0.52 -24.98 -6.34
CA ALA A 157 0.75 -25.35 -6.93
C ALA A 157 1.47 -24.13 -7.56
N GLU A 158 0.74 -23.29 -8.30
CA GLU A 158 1.24 -22.02 -8.83
C GLU A 158 1.75 -21.09 -7.71
N TYR A 159 1.01 -21.00 -6.61
CA TYR A 159 1.43 -20.24 -5.44
C TYR A 159 2.73 -20.79 -4.82
N LYS A 160 2.80 -22.11 -4.60
CA LYS A 160 3.98 -22.76 -4.02
C LYS A 160 5.23 -22.65 -4.89
N SER A 161 5.09 -22.75 -6.20
CA SER A 161 6.22 -22.57 -7.12
C SER A 161 6.83 -21.18 -7.04
N ARG A 162 6.02 -20.15 -6.74
CA ARG A 162 6.46 -18.76 -6.58
C ARG A 162 6.97 -18.43 -5.17
N LEU A 163 6.58 -19.20 -4.15
CA LEU A 163 7.06 -19.02 -2.77
C LEU A 163 8.56 -19.27 -2.61
N ASN A 164 9.14 -20.12 -3.46
CA ASN A 164 10.57 -20.41 -3.44
C ASN A 164 11.42 -19.29 -4.05
N ASP A 165 10.78 -18.33 -4.71
CA ASP A 165 11.43 -17.11 -5.17
C ASP A 165 11.35 -16.05 -4.06
N THR A 166 12.42 -15.93 -3.28
CA THR A 166 12.52 -14.97 -2.16
C THR A 166 12.53 -13.52 -2.62
N THR A 167 12.66 -13.28 -3.93
CA THR A 167 12.68 -11.94 -4.53
C THR A 167 11.30 -11.50 -5.03
N TYR A 168 10.33 -12.41 -5.11
CA TYR A 168 9.03 -12.16 -5.69
C TYR A 168 7.89 -12.39 -4.69
N SER A 169 7.14 -11.33 -4.36
CA SER A 169 5.88 -11.49 -3.61
C SER A 169 4.77 -11.93 -4.56
N ILE A 170 3.89 -12.84 -4.10
CA ILE A 170 2.67 -13.22 -4.85
C ILE A 170 1.76 -12.01 -5.12
N TYR A 171 1.88 -10.97 -4.28
CA TYR A 171 1.15 -9.72 -4.41
C TYR A 171 1.76 -8.78 -5.46
N ALA A 172 2.93 -9.11 -6.01
CA ALA A 172 3.56 -8.37 -7.09
C ALA A 172 2.75 -8.41 -8.41
N ASP A 173 1.90 -9.44 -8.59
CA ASP A 173 0.97 -9.50 -9.70
C ASP A 173 -0.27 -8.63 -9.43
N THR A 174 -0.13 -7.33 -9.61
CA THR A 174 -1.22 -6.36 -9.40
C THR A 174 -2.39 -6.52 -10.39
N THR A 175 -2.29 -7.40 -11.38
CA THR A 175 -3.42 -7.78 -12.24
C THR A 175 -4.46 -8.60 -11.48
N ARG A 176 -4.07 -9.25 -10.38
CA ARG A 176 -4.93 -10.15 -9.59
C ARG A 176 -5.86 -9.45 -8.61
N ARG A 177 -5.83 -8.11 -8.55
CA ARG A 177 -6.75 -7.32 -7.74
C ARG A 177 -6.81 -7.72 -6.26
N PHE A 178 -5.65 -7.97 -5.64
CA PHE A 178 -5.55 -8.26 -4.20
C PHE A 178 -6.13 -7.15 -3.30
N ASP A 179 -6.21 -5.93 -3.82
CA ASP A 179 -6.89 -4.80 -3.18
C ASP A 179 -8.33 -5.14 -2.77
N LYS A 180 -9.04 -5.96 -3.56
CA LYS A 180 -10.40 -6.39 -3.24
C LYS A 180 -10.50 -7.33 -2.03
N LEU A 181 -9.42 -8.03 -1.68
CA LEU A 181 -9.41 -8.86 -0.46
C LEU A 181 -9.52 -8.01 0.80
N LEU A 182 -9.02 -6.79 0.75
CA LEU A 182 -8.86 -5.90 1.90
C LEU A 182 -9.65 -4.60 1.76
N SER A 183 -10.56 -4.51 0.79
CA SER A 183 -11.36 -3.30 0.62
C SER A 183 -12.43 -3.21 1.71
N PHE A 184 -12.21 -2.32 2.66
CA PHE A 184 -13.18 -1.96 3.69
C PHE A 184 -13.51 -0.48 3.57
N GLU A 185 -14.79 -0.17 3.47
CA GLU A 185 -15.26 1.21 3.56
C GLU A 185 -15.39 1.62 5.01
N SER A 186 -14.78 2.75 5.37
CA SER A 186 -14.83 3.31 6.70
C SER A 186 -14.35 4.75 6.69
N LYS A 187 -14.96 5.60 7.52
CA LYS A 187 -14.41 6.92 7.83
C LYS A 187 -13.08 6.83 8.59
N LEU A 188 -12.81 5.68 9.21
CA LEU A 188 -11.53 5.38 9.84
C LEU A 188 -10.41 5.14 8.81
N SER A 189 -10.75 4.77 7.57
CA SER A 189 -9.78 4.55 6.49
C SER A 189 -9.40 5.82 5.71
N GLY A 190 -9.86 6.99 6.16
CA GLY A 190 -9.43 8.27 5.61
C GLY A 190 -7.94 8.56 5.84
N SER A 191 -7.44 9.66 5.29
CA SER A 191 -6.02 10.07 5.26
C SER A 191 -5.26 9.93 6.59
N SER A 192 -5.96 9.93 7.72
CA SER A 192 -5.39 9.70 9.05
C SER A 192 -5.06 8.22 9.33
N PHE A 193 -5.80 7.25 8.76
CA PHE A 193 -5.50 5.82 8.94
C PHE A 193 -4.23 5.43 8.17
N GLU A 194 -4.06 5.90 6.95
CA GLU A 194 -2.85 5.69 6.17
C GLU A 194 -1.63 6.33 6.85
N ARG A 195 -1.77 7.55 7.42
CA ARG A 195 -0.69 8.21 8.17
C ARG A 195 -0.33 7.50 9.48
N ILE A 196 -1.31 6.90 10.20
CA ILE A 196 -1.05 6.21 11.47
C ILE A 196 -0.52 4.80 11.21
N SER A 197 -0.98 4.10 10.18
CA SER A 197 -0.48 2.76 9.82
C SER A 197 0.96 2.79 9.33
N SER A 198 1.40 3.90 8.73
CA SER A 198 2.80 4.12 8.34
C SER A 198 3.71 4.56 9.51
N ARG A 199 3.13 5.01 10.63
CA ARG A 199 3.90 5.61 11.74
C ARG A 199 4.31 4.68 12.86
N ARG A 200 3.79 3.44 12.97
CA ARG A 200 4.15 2.55 14.11
C ARG A 200 4.16 1.07 13.76
N THR A 201 5.13 0.64 13.00
CA THR A 201 5.75 -0.66 13.23
C THR A 201 7.11 -0.39 13.83
N SER A 202 7.41 -1.05 14.95
CA SER A 202 8.59 -0.89 15.79
C SER A 202 9.93 -1.36 15.20
N ASP A 203 10.06 -1.34 13.89
CA ASP A 203 11.33 -1.19 13.19
C ASP A 203 11.23 0.21 12.57
N GLU A 204 12.07 1.13 13.05
CA GLU A 204 12.18 2.53 12.61
C GLU A 204 12.46 2.61 11.12
N LYS A 205 11.43 2.36 10.29
CA LYS A 205 11.51 2.76 8.89
C LYS A 205 11.55 4.27 8.86
N MET A 206 12.66 4.82 8.39
CA MET A 206 12.79 6.25 8.14
C MET A 206 11.58 6.71 7.31
N ALA A 207 10.79 7.64 7.84
CA ALA A 207 9.67 8.23 7.15
C ALA A 207 10.16 9.26 6.13
N LEU A 208 10.78 8.76 5.04
CA LEU A 208 11.26 9.60 3.95
C LEU A 208 10.09 10.24 3.20
N LEU A 209 10.28 11.46 2.70
CA LEU A 209 9.32 12.11 1.80
C LEU A 209 9.24 11.35 0.47
N PRO A 210 8.06 11.40 -0.23
CA PRO A 210 7.79 10.57 -1.41
C PRO A 210 8.70 10.82 -2.60
N LEU A 211 8.70 9.88 -3.54
CA LEU A 211 9.46 9.95 -4.79
C LEU A 211 8.82 10.91 -5.81
N PHE A 212 9.64 11.59 -6.61
CA PHE A 212 9.19 12.41 -7.72
C PHE A 212 8.94 11.58 -8.98
N LYS A 213 7.82 11.86 -9.66
CA LYS A 213 7.45 11.25 -10.94
C LYS A 213 6.67 12.20 -11.83
N PHE A 214 6.62 11.94 -13.12
CA PHE A 214 5.63 12.54 -14.00
C PHE A 214 4.27 11.90 -13.69
N THR A 215 3.27 12.73 -13.45
CA THR A 215 1.93 12.30 -13.03
C THR A 215 0.85 13.24 -13.59
N PHE A 216 -0.41 12.80 -13.59
CA PHE A 216 -1.55 13.65 -13.95
C PHE A 216 -2.15 14.28 -12.70
N THR A 217 -2.34 15.60 -12.72
CA THR A 217 -2.97 16.37 -11.64
C THR A 217 -3.78 17.54 -12.20
N GLN A 218 -4.79 18.00 -11.45
CA GLN A 218 -5.54 19.23 -11.78
C GLN A 218 -4.88 20.48 -11.22
N ASP A 219 -3.97 20.35 -10.27
CA ASP A 219 -3.29 21.50 -9.68
C ASP A 219 -2.28 22.12 -10.65
N SER A 220 -2.78 23.02 -11.49
CA SER A 220 -1.97 23.98 -12.23
C SER A 220 -1.55 25.17 -11.36
N THR A 221 -1.95 25.22 -10.11
CA THR A 221 -1.61 26.29 -9.18
C THR A 221 -0.24 26.07 -8.58
N GLU A 222 0.70 26.93 -9.00
CA GLU A 222 2.01 27.19 -8.41
C GLU A 222 1.98 27.60 -6.92
N HIS A 223 0.90 27.27 -6.17
CA HIS A 223 0.59 27.88 -4.88
C HIS A 223 0.81 26.99 -3.67
N THR A 224 1.78 26.11 -3.70
CA THR A 224 2.27 25.59 -2.43
C THR A 224 3.77 25.85 -2.34
N ALA A 225 4.18 26.46 -1.24
CA ALA A 225 5.56 26.80 -0.92
C ALA A 225 6.53 25.59 -0.98
N THR A 226 5.99 24.39 -1.07
CA THR A 226 6.68 23.10 -1.20
C THR A 226 6.69 22.53 -2.62
N ALA A 227 6.06 23.19 -3.61
CA ALA A 227 6.33 22.84 -4.99
C ALA A 227 7.78 23.25 -5.25
N SER A 228 8.69 22.28 -5.28
CA SER A 228 10.09 22.53 -5.61
C SER A 228 10.15 23.44 -6.83
N LYS A 229 10.67 24.65 -6.65
CA LYS A 229 10.91 25.60 -7.73
C LYS A 229 12.04 25.11 -8.65
N TYR A 230 12.29 23.81 -8.65
CA TYR A 230 13.29 23.22 -9.51
C TYR A 230 12.82 23.26 -10.95
N TYR A 231 13.44 24.17 -11.67
CA TYR A 231 13.18 24.38 -13.08
C TYR A 231 14.17 23.58 -13.92
N SER A 232 13.65 22.57 -14.64
CA SER A 232 14.41 21.87 -15.68
C SER A 232 13.81 22.18 -17.03
N GLN A 233 14.51 22.96 -17.84
CA GLN A 233 14.05 23.27 -19.20
C GLN A 233 13.77 22.01 -20.01
N ARG A 234 14.66 20.99 -19.89
CA ARG A 234 14.50 19.71 -20.60
C ARG A 234 13.25 18.96 -20.18
N ALA A 235 12.89 18.96 -18.87
CA ALA A 235 11.64 18.37 -18.39
C ALA A 235 10.41 19.15 -18.88
N LYS A 236 10.48 20.48 -18.89
CA LYS A 236 9.40 21.35 -19.38
C LYS A 236 9.15 21.13 -20.88
N ASP A 237 10.20 21.05 -21.67
CA ASP A 237 10.12 20.80 -23.11
C ASP A 237 9.57 19.40 -23.40
N PHE A 238 9.90 18.44 -22.53
CA PHE A 238 9.34 17.10 -22.59
C PHE A 238 7.82 17.10 -22.30
N VAL A 239 7.37 17.77 -21.23
CA VAL A 239 5.94 17.90 -20.90
C VAL A 239 5.18 18.59 -22.04
N LYS A 240 5.74 19.64 -22.62
CA LYS A 240 5.12 20.32 -23.77
C LYS A 240 4.93 19.41 -24.99
N ARG A 241 5.90 18.52 -25.27
CA ARG A 241 5.78 17.57 -26.39
C ARG A 241 4.68 16.53 -26.20
N LEU A 242 4.40 16.17 -24.94
CA LEU A 242 3.33 15.23 -24.60
C LEU A 242 1.92 15.85 -24.76
N ASP A 243 1.84 17.18 -24.95
CA ASP A 243 0.61 17.94 -25.21
C ASP A 243 -0.56 17.56 -24.26
N ASN A 244 -0.22 17.37 -22.98
CA ASN A 244 -1.19 17.02 -21.96
C ASN A 244 -1.13 18.04 -20.81
N PRO A 245 -2.16 18.91 -20.66
CA PRO A 245 -2.18 19.99 -19.66
C PRO A 245 -2.22 19.47 -18.22
N LEU A 246 -2.60 18.21 -18.02
CA LEU A 246 -2.63 17.58 -16.69
C LEU A 246 -1.28 17.02 -16.26
N LEU A 247 -0.30 16.94 -17.18
CA LEU A 247 0.98 16.30 -16.91
C LEU A 247 1.92 17.27 -16.18
N THR A 248 2.43 16.85 -15.04
CA THR A 248 3.46 17.54 -14.27
C THR A 248 4.44 16.58 -13.63
N ILE A 249 5.54 17.11 -13.05
CA ILE A 249 6.42 16.33 -12.19
C ILE A 249 6.11 16.66 -10.73
N SER A 250 5.82 15.63 -9.91
CA SER A 250 5.41 15.81 -8.52
C SER A 250 5.77 14.59 -7.67
N CYS A 251 5.96 14.81 -6.38
CA CYS A 251 6.03 13.77 -5.36
C CYS A 251 4.69 13.58 -4.62
N ARG A 252 3.66 14.35 -4.99
CA ARG A 252 2.32 14.25 -4.39
C ARG A 252 1.44 13.30 -5.15
N GLU A 253 0.42 12.79 -4.46
CA GLU A 253 -0.64 12.01 -5.09
C GLU A 253 -1.43 12.87 -6.09
N SER A 254 -2.02 12.21 -7.08
CA SER A 254 -2.89 12.88 -8.04
C SER A 254 -4.14 13.42 -7.35
N THR A 255 -4.50 14.69 -7.64
CA THR A 255 -5.74 15.32 -7.14
C THR A 255 -6.98 14.97 -7.98
N LEU A 256 -6.79 14.17 -9.05
CA LEU A 256 -7.89 13.75 -9.92
C LEU A 256 -8.79 12.71 -9.20
N ALA A 257 -10.10 12.86 -9.36
CA ALA A 257 -11.06 11.89 -8.82
C ALA A 257 -10.80 10.49 -9.39
N PRO A 258 -10.99 9.41 -8.61
CA PRO A 258 -10.75 8.03 -9.04
C PRO A 258 -11.47 7.67 -10.34
N ASP A 259 -12.72 8.09 -10.52
CA ASP A 259 -13.49 7.85 -11.73
C ASP A 259 -12.89 8.53 -12.96
N SER A 260 -12.35 9.73 -12.78
CA SER A 260 -11.63 10.46 -13.83
C SER A 260 -10.35 9.75 -14.24
N LEU A 261 -9.59 9.21 -13.28
CA LEU A 261 -8.39 8.40 -13.55
C LEU A 261 -8.73 7.14 -14.33
N VAL A 262 -9.81 6.44 -13.96
CA VAL A 262 -10.29 5.25 -14.68
C VAL A 262 -10.73 5.59 -16.10
N ALA A 263 -11.42 6.72 -16.29
CA ALA A 263 -11.85 7.18 -17.61
C ALA A 263 -10.65 7.53 -18.51
N ILE A 264 -9.65 8.24 -17.96
CA ILE A 264 -8.39 8.57 -18.67
C ILE A 264 -7.67 7.29 -19.06
N ASN A 265 -7.52 6.32 -18.15
CA ASN A 265 -6.87 5.05 -18.41
C ASN A 265 -7.57 4.27 -19.53
N ARG A 266 -8.91 4.19 -19.49
CA ARG A 266 -9.71 3.53 -20.54
C ARG A 266 -9.49 4.18 -21.91
N ARG A 267 -9.49 5.52 -21.98
CA ARG A 267 -9.27 6.28 -23.22
C ARG A 267 -7.87 6.05 -23.78
N LEU A 268 -6.84 6.13 -22.95
CA LEU A 268 -5.45 5.91 -23.37
C LEU A 268 -5.20 4.48 -23.80
N LYS A 269 -5.80 3.51 -23.10
CA LYS A 269 -5.72 2.08 -23.44
C LYS A 269 -6.40 1.75 -24.77
N ALA A 270 -7.49 2.41 -25.10
CA ALA A 270 -8.16 2.28 -26.41
C ALA A 270 -7.29 2.84 -27.54
N LYS A 271 -6.60 3.98 -27.30
CA LYS A 271 -5.70 4.62 -28.25
C LYS A 271 -4.43 3.80 -28.50
N ALA A 272 -3.83 3.22 -27.47
CA ALA A 272 -2.60 2.43 -27.55
C ALA A 272 -2.79 0.99 -28.09
N ARG A 273 -3.99 0.56 -28.43
CA ARG A 273 -4.26 -0.76 -29.04
C ARG A 273 -3.92 -0.86 -30.53
N THR A 274 -3.52 0.21 -31.15
CA THR A 274 -3.06 0.22 -32.55
C THR A 274 -1.62 -0.25 -32.64
N ALA A 275 -1.27 -1.01 -33.68
CA ALA A 275 0.03 -1.66 -33.85
C ALA A 275 1.26 -0.72 -33.95
N THR A 276 1.04 0.60 -33.89
CA THR A 276 2.05 1.65 -34.04
C THR A 276 1.98 2.70 -32.94
N SER A 277 1.89 2.25 -31.64
CA SER A 277 1.87 3.21 -30.54
C SER A 277 3.17 3.99 -30.43
N THR A 278 3.06 5.33 -30.34
CA THR A 278 4.23 6.20 -30.16
C THR A 278 4.77 6.13 -28.73
N PHE A 279 6.00 6.60 -28.51
CA PHE A 279 6.59 6.72 -27.18
C PHE A 279 5.67 7.53 -26.24
N GLU A 280 5.13 8.65 -26.73
CA GLU A 280 4.30 9.58 -25.99
C GLU A 280 2.99 8.92 -25.53
N GLU A 281 2.39 8.10 -26.38
CA GLU A 281 1.17 7.33 -26.05
C GLU A 281 1.45 6.25 -25.01
N LEU A 282 2.53 5.51 -25.16
CA LEU A 282 2.95 4.48 -24.20
C LEU A 282 3.30 5.10 -22.85
N PHE A 283 4.03 6.22 -22.83
CA PHE A 283 4.42 6.90 -21.61
C PHE A 283 3.19 7.41 -20.84
N SER A 284 2.24 8.05 -21.54
CA SER A 284 1.00 8.55 -20.95
C SER A 284 0.11 7.40 -20.44
N LEU A 285 0.03 6.29 -21.18
CA LEU A 285 -0.71 5.11 -20.77
C LEU A 285 -0.11 4.53 -19.48
N ALA A 286 1.20 4.35 -19.42
CA ALA A 286 1.89 3.79 -18.25
C ALA A 286 1.68 4.67 -16.99
N ILE A 287 1.69 6.01 -17.12
CA ILE A 287 1.33 6.91 -16.02
C ILE A 287 -0.09 6.62 -15.55
N SER A 288 -1.06 6.52 -16.46
CA SER A 288 -2.46 6.28 -16.08
C SER A 288 -2.66 4.91 -15.44
N GLU A 289 -1.94 3.88 -15.90
CA GLU A 289 -1.96 2.54 -15.30
C GLU A 289 -1.39 2.54 -13.88
N SER A 290 -0.29 3.27 -13.63
CA SER A 290 0.27 3.46 -12.28
C SER A 290 -0.75 4.15 -11.36
N LEU A 291 -1.40 5.21 -11.81
CA LEU A 291 -2.37 5.97 -11.01
C LEU A 291 -3.63 5.15 -10.64
N VAL A 292 -4.04 4.21 -11.50
CA VAL A 292 -5.12 3.26 -11.16
C VAL A 292 -4.60 1.98 -10.49
N LYS A 293 -3.37 2.00 -9.97
CA LYS A 293 -2.71 0.91 -9.24
C LYS A 293 -2.56 -0.40 -10.05
N GLN A 294 -2.53 -0.30 -11.37
CA GLN A 294 -2.20 -1.42 -12.26
C GLN A 294 -0.69 -1.49 -12.51
N TYR A 295 0.08 -1.60 -11.43
CA TYR A 295 1.55 -1.43 -11.45
C TYR A 295 2.26 -2.38 -12.39
N THR A 296 1.89 -3.67 -12.44
CA THR A 296 2.49 -4.65 -13.37
C THR A 296 2.28 -4.23 -14.83
N ASN A 297 1.08 -3.77 -15.18
CA ASN A 297 0.80 -3.27 -16.52
C ASN A 297 1.63 -2.01 -16.80
N ALA A 298 1.67 -1.07 -15.86
CA ALA A 298 2.44 0.15 -16.01
C ALA A 298 3.94 -0.12 -16.25
N VAL A 299 4.56 -1.02 -15.49
CA VAL A 299 5.97 -1.41 -15.66
C VAL A 299 6.21 -2.03 -17.05
N ASN A 300 5.31 -2.91 -17.52
CA ASN A 300 5.38 -3.50 -18.86
C ASN A 300 5.21 -2.43 -19.95
N THR A 301 4.28 -1.51 -19.78
CA THR A 301 4.05 -0.41 -20.74
C THR A 301 5.24 0.56 -20.76
N TYR A 302 5.85 0.89 -19.60
CA TYR A 302 7.11 1.65 -19.56
C TYR A 302 8.25 0.89 -20.24
N THR A 303 8.32 -0.42 -20.12
CA THR A 303 9.34 -1.24 -20.80
C THR A 303 9.19 -1.12 -22.32
N SER A 304 7.96 -1.16 -22.84
CA SER A 304 7.67 -0.91 -24.26
C SER A 304 8.03 0.53 -24.66
N ALA A 305 7.76 1.52 -23.81
CA ALA A 305 8.17 2.91 -24.06
C ALA A 305 9.70 3.08 -24.09
N ILE A 306 10.44 2.34 -23.25
CA ILE A 306 11.91 2.32 -23.29
C ILE A 306 12.43 1.73 -24.60
N GLN A 307 11.80 0.68 -25.10
CA GLN A 307 12.16 0.10 -26.41
C GLN A 307 11.96 1.12 -27.55
N ALA A 308 10.89 1.92 -27.48
CA ALA A 308 10.62 2.98 -28.45
C ALA A 308 11.57 4.18 -28.32
N SER A 309 12.06 4.51 -27.12
CA SER A 309 12.96 5.64 -26.84
C SER A 309 13.96 5.33 -25.71
N PRO A 310 15.00 4.54 -25.97
CA PRO A 310 15.93 4.05 -24.93
C PRO A 310 16.86 5.14 -24.36
N THR A 311 16.89 6.33 -24.95
CA THR A 311 17.72 7.46 -24.51
C THR A 311 16.94 8.51 -23.71
N ASN A 312 15.64 8.29 -23.46
CA ASN A 312 14.83 9.22 -22.71
C ASN A 312 14.98 8.95 -21.19
N PRO A 313 15.56 9.89 -20.39
CA PRO A 313 15.78 9.67 -18.96
C PRO A 313 14.48 9.62 -18.14
N PHE A 314 13.41 10.24 -18.62
CA PHE A 314 12.17 10.42 -17.87
C PHE A 314 11.36 9.12 -17.76
N VAL A 315 11.47 8.24 -18.75
CA VAL A 315 10.79 6.94 -18.70
C VAL A 315 11.42 6.02 -17.65
N TYR A 316 12.74 6.07 -17.48
CA TYR A 316 13.43 5.33 -16.43
C TYR A 316 13.09 5.85 -15.04
N LEU A 317 12.99 7.19 -14.85
CA LEU A 317 12.52 7.78 -13.59
C LEU A 317 11.15 7.23 -13.19
N ASN A 318 10.19 7.29 -14.13
CA ASN A 318 8.83 6.87 -13.86
C ASN A 318 8.69 5.35 -13.66
N ARG A 319 9.41 4.53 -14.43
CA ARG A 319 9.39 3.07 -14.23
C ARG A 319 9.94 2.71 -12.86
N ALA A 320 11.08 3.29 -12.47
CA ALA A 320 11.67 3.08 -11.15
C ALA A 320 10.73 3.48 -10.01
N THR A 321 10.08 4.64 -10.13
CA THR A 321 9.12 5.10 -9.12
C THR A 321 7.90 4.17 -9.04
N THR A 322 7.40 3.73 -10.19
CA THR A 322 6.27 2.79 -10.26
C THR A 322 6.63 1.43 -9.64
N GLN A 323 7.87 0.93 -9.86
CA GLN A 323 8.36 -0.29 -9.20
C GLN A 323 8.43 -0.12 -7.67
N ALA A 324 8.92 1.03 -7.18
CA ALA A 324 8.96 1.32 -5.76
C ALA A 324 7.53 1.40 -5.15
N GLU A 325 6.61 2.11 -5.81
CA GLU A 325 5.20 2.20 -5.39
C GLU A 325 4.51 0.83 -5.40
N MET A 326 4.84 -0.04 -6.35
CA MET A 326 4.36 -1.41 -6.38
C MET A 326 4.84 -2.20 -5.16
N ILE A 327 6.10 -2.04 -4.78
CA ILE A 327 6.68 -2.67 -3.58
C ILE A 327 5.98 -2.16 -2.32
N ASP A 328 5.77 -0.85 -2.19
CA ASP A 328 5.09 -0.25 -1.05
C ASP A 328 3.63 -0.71 -0.97
N PHE A 329 2.93 -0.78 -2.10
CA PHE A 329 1.58 -1.31 -2.19
C PHE A 329 1.50 -2.78 -1.75
N ILE A 330 2.41 -3.63 -2.22
CA ILE A 330 2.52 -5.02 -1.82
C ILE A 330 2.77 -5.14 -0.31
N SER A 331 3.71 -4.35 0.22
CA SER A 331 4.02 -4.30 1.65
C SER A 331 2.81 -3.91 2.49
N SER A 332 2.01 -2.96 2.01
CA SER A 332 0.79 -2.51 2.70
C SER A 332 -0.26 -3.62 2.74
N ILE A 333 -0.46 -4.34 1.65
CA ILE A 333 -1.38 -5.49 1.58
C ILE A 333 -0.90 -6.62 2.48
N GLU A 334 0.37 -6.99 2.43
CA GLU A 334 0.93 -8.03 3.30
C GLU A 334 0.77 -7.67 4.78
N SER A 335 1.05 -6.42 5.15
CA SER A 335 0.88 -5.93 6.53
C SER A 335 -0.58 -5.89 6.97
N ALA A 336 -1.50 -5.54 6.07
CA ALA A 336 -2.93 -5.54 6.36
C ALA A 336 -3.47 -6.99 6.45
N TYR A 337 -3.04 -7.88 5.56
CA TYR A 337 -3.40 -9.30 5.60
C TYR A 337 -2.94 -9.96 6.89
N GLN A 338 -1.70 -9.72 7.35
CA GLN A 338 -1.19 -10.21 8.63
C GLN A 338 -2.00 -9.71 9.83
N ARG A 339 -2.56 -8.51 9.77
CA ARG A 339 -3.42 -7.93 10.84
C ARG A 339 -4.83 -8.50 10.82
N ILE A 340 -5.36 -8.87 9.66
CA ILE A 340 -6.73 -9.36 9.49
C ILE A 340 -6.80 -10.89 9.61
N SER A 341 -5.76 -11.61 9.18
CA SER A 341 -5.72 -13.07 9.31
C SER A 341 -5.42 -13.46 10.75
N ILE A 342 -6.48 -13.70 11.51
CA ILE A 342 -6.42 -14.39 12.79
C ILE A 342 -6.22 -15.88 12.48
N GLU A 343 -5.05 -16.26 11.98
CA GLU A 343 -4.67 -17.66 11.91
C GLU A 343 -4.33 -18.13 13.32
N SER A 344 -5.07 -19.10 13.78
CA SER A 344 -5.00 -19.73 15.12
C SER A 344 -3.74 -20.58 15.36
N ASP A 345 -2.73 -20.53 14.50
CA ASP A 345 -1.50 -21.29 14.63
C ASP A 345 -0.28 -20.39 14.94
N PRO A 346 0.16 -20.33 16.22
CA PRO A 346 1.33 -19.52 16.62
C PRO A 346 2.63 -19.97 15.96
N ALA A 347 2.75 -21.24 15.56
CA ALA A 347 3.95 -21.76 14.90
C ALA A 347 4.09 -21.25 13.47
N ARG A 348 2.98 -21.03 12.74
CA ARG A 348 2.98 -20.40 11.41
C ARG A 348 3.28 -18.90 11.47
N GLN A 349 2.86 -18.20 12.53
CA GLN A 349 3.19 -16.79 12.75
C GLN A 349 4.69 -16.56 12.93
N LEU A 350 5.42 -17.49 13.56
CA LEU A 350 6.88 -17.38 13.72
C LEU A 350 7.63 -17.54 12.38
N HIS A 351 7.12 -18.39 11.47
CA HIS A 351 7.75 -18.63 10.15
C HIS A 351 7.52 -17.49 9.16
N ASN A 352 6.41 -16.74 9.29
CA ASN A 352 6.09 -15.60 8.44
C ASN A 352 6.70 -14.27 8.92
N ARG A 353 7.43 -14.27 10.04
CA ARG A 353 8.10 -13.08 10.61
C ARG A 353 9.52 -12.85 10.12
N THR A 354 9.97 -13.56 9.10
CA THR A 354 11.18 -13.12 8.39
C THR A 354 10.84 -11.77 7.76
N THR A 355 11.45 -10.71 8.30
CA THR A 355 11.47 -9.37 7.71
C THR A 355 11.88 -9.52 6.24
N ARG A 356 10.88 -9.50 5.34
CA ARG A 356 11.20 -9.49 3.93
C ARG A 356 11.89 -8.17 3.62
N THR A 357 13.13 -8.25 3.24
CA THR A 357 13.84 -7.12 2.63
C THR A 357 13.31 -7.00 1.20
N TYR A 358 12.59 -5.94 0.94
CA TYR A 358 12.16 -5.64 -0.43
C TYR A 358 13.37 -5.23 -1.27
N ASN A 359 13.47 -5.81 -2.46
CA ASN A 359 14.59 -5.54 -3.36
C ASN A 359 14.25 -4.38 -4.31
N TYR A 360 14.94 -3.26 -4.16
CA TYR A 360 14.82 -2.08 -5.02
C TYR A 360 15.89 -2.03 -6.13
N ASP A 361 16.68 -3.08 -6.35
CA ASP A 361 17.85 -3.05 -7.24
C ASP A 361 17.48 -2.70 -8.69
N GLU A 362 16.34 -3.21 -9.21
CA GLU A 362 15.89 -2.86 -10.56
C GLU A 362 15.53 -1.38 -10.68
N ALA A 363 14.82 -0.83 -9.68
CA ALA A 363 14.47 0.58 -9.66
C ALA A 363 15.73 1.48 -9.50
N ILE A 364 16.69 1.07 -8.68
CA ILE A 364 17.99 1.75 -8.53
C ILE A 364 18.77 1.71 -9.84
N ALA A 365 18.74 0.59 -10.58
CA ALA A 365 19.38 0.47 -11.89
C ALA A 365 18.76 1.42 -12.93
N ASP A 366 17.43 1.53 -12.94
CA ASP A 366 16.71 2.48 -13.81
C ASP A 366 17.08 3.93 -13.48
N LEU A 367 17.11 4.32 -12.21
CA LEU A 367 17.51 5.66 -11.79
C LEU A 367 18.99 5.95 -12.13
N THR A 368 19.85 4.95 -12.02
CA THR A 368 21.25 5.05 -12.45
C THR A 368 21.35 5.28 -13.95
N LYS A 369 20.49 4.61 -14.73
CA LYS A 369 20.41 4.84 -16.18
C LYS A 369 19.88 6.25 -16.48
N ALA A 370 18.85 6.71 -15.78
CA ALA A 370 18.31 8.07 -15.92
C ALA A 370 19.38 9.14 -15.65
N ILE A 371 20.17 8.97 -14.59
CA ILE A 371 21.29 9.86 -14.22
C ILE A 371 22.37 9.85 -15.31
N LYS A 372 22.74 8.68 -15.84
CA LYS A 372 23.72 8.57 -16.93
C LYS A 372 23.26 9.31 -18.19
N LEU A 373 21.97 9.25 -18.51
CA LEU A 373 21.37 9.94 -19.66
C LEU A 373 21.18 11.44 -19.44
N TYR A 374 21.01 11.86 -18.21
CA TYR A 374 20.84 13.26 -17.81
C TYR A 374 21.48 13.55 -16.46
N PRO A 375 22.82 13.80 -16.40
CA PRO A 375 23.54 14.04 -15.15
C PRO A 375 23.08 15.27 -14.32
N GLY A 376 22.37 16.22 -14.93
CA GLY A 376 21.78 17.37 -14.26
C GLY A 376 20.37 17.12 -13.70
N PHE A 377 19.90 15.89 -13.63
CA PHE A 377 18.54 15.57 -13.25
C PHE A 377 18.40 15.32 -11.73
N ALA A 378 18.26 16.37 -10.93
CA ALA A 378 18.22 16.32 -9.47
C ALA A 378 17.18 15.33 -8.92
N TYR A 379 16.00 15.22 -9.54
CA TYR A 379 14.96 14.27 -9.11
C TYR A 379 15.41 12.80 -9.20
N ALA A 380 16.24 12.46 -10.17
CA ALA A 380 16.73 11.08 -10.29
C ALA A 380 17.72 10.73 -9.17
N TYR A 381 18.59 11.68 -8.78
CA TYR A 381 19.46 11.50 -7.60
C TYR A 381 18.64 11.41 -6.33
N TYR A 382 17.67 12.30 -6.12
CA TYR A 382 16.79 12.26 -4.96
C TYR A 382 16.04 10.93 -4.85
N ASN A 383 15.42 10.46 -5.93
CA ASN A 383 14.70 9.19 -5.93
C ASN A 383 15.64 8.01 -5.67
N ARG A 384 16.85 8.00 -6.26
CA ARG A 384 17.83 6.95 -6.03
C ARG A 384 18.32 6.94 -4.58
N ALA A 385 18.54 8.12 -3.99
CA ALA A 385 18.87 8.26 -2.58
C ALA A 385 17.79 7.67 -1.66
N ASN A 386 16.50 7.93 -1.95
CA ASN A 386 15.40 7.32 -1.20
C ASN A 386 15.47 5.78 -1.24
N LEU A 387 15.65 5.19 -2.44
CA LEU A 387 15.68 3.74 -2.58
C LEU A 387 16.95 3.12 -1.96
N LEU A 388 18.09 3.80 -2.05
CA LEU A 388 19.33 3.39 -1.38
C LEU A 388 19.16 3.41 0.14
N ALA A 389 18.53 4.45 0.69
CA ALA A 389 18.23 4.55 2.12
C ALA A 389 17.30 3.43 2.59
N LEU A 390 16.22 3.15 1.84
CA LEU A 390 15.30 2.03 2.12
C LEU A 390 16.00 0.66 2.00
N SER A 391 17.05 0.57 1.20
CA SER A 391 17.90 -0.63 1.08
C SER A 391 19.01 -0.70 2.13
N GLY A 392 19.07 0.24 3.08
CA GLY A 392 20.11 0.31 4.12
C GLY A 392 21.48 0.84 3.65
N LYS A 393 21.60 1.29 2.40
CA LYS A 393 22.83 1.86 1.81
C LYS A 393 22.91 3.37 2.13
N LEU A 394 23.06 3.71 3.42
CA LEU A 394 22.93 5.09 3.89
C LEU A 394 24.03 6.04 3.41
N PRO A 395 25.33 5.64 3.34
CA PRO A 395 26.37 6.51 2.82
C PRO A 395 26.13 6.90 1.36
N GLU A 396 25.77 5.96 0.52
CA GLU A 396 25.49 6.19 -0.90
C GLU A 396 24.22 7.06 -1.08
N ALA A 397 23.22 6.88 -0.22
CA ALA A 397 22.04 7.73 -0.20
C ALA A 397 22.37 9.17 0.17
N PHE A 398 23.27 9.37 1.17
CA PHE A 398 23.73 10.69 1.57
C PHE A 398 24.45 11.43 0.43
N ASP A 399 25.31 10.73 -0.31
CA ASP A 399 26.03 11.29 -1.47
C ASP A 399 25.06 11.72 -2.57
N ASP A 400 24.04 10.91 -2.87
CA ASP A 400 23.04 11.20 -3.87
C ASP A 400 22.13 12.39 -3.45
N TYR A 401 21.69 12.49 -2.19
CA TYR A 401 20.97 13.68 -1.71
C TYR A 401 21.85 14.92 -1.78
N THR A 402 23.12 14.80 -1.44
CA THR A 402 24.07 15.91 -1.57
C THR A 402 24.15 16.36 -3.00
N LYS A 403 24.25 15.43 -3.94
CA LYS A 403 24.26 15.75 -5.36
C LYS A 403 22.96 16.40 -5.85
N ALA A 404 21.81 15.93 -5.37
CA ALA A 404 20.52 16.53 -5.66
C ALA A 404 20.46 18.00 -5.16
N ILE A 405 20.98 18.28 -3.97
CA ILE A 405 21.06 19.64 -3.37
C ILE A 405 22.05 20.52 -4.14
N GLU A 406 23.21 20.01 -4.56
CA GLU A 406 24.15 20.75 -5.40
C GLU A 406 23.51 21.19 -6.73
N LEU A 407 22.71 20.32 -7.34
CA LEU A 407 21.99 20.62 -8.57
C LEU A 407 20.80 21.55 -8.36
N ASN A 408 20.17 21.52 -7.20
CA ASN A 408 19.10 22.40 -6.79
C ASN A 408 19.21 22.80 -5.31
N PRO A 409 19.84 23.95 -4.99
CA PRO A 409 20.00 24.40 -3.60
C PRO A 409 18.69 24.70 -2.85
N ASN A 410 17.55 24.74 -3.56
CA ASN A 410 16.22 24.94 -2.96
C ASN A 410 15.41 23.64 -2.88
N PHE A 411 16.04 22.47 -3.00
CA PHE A 411 15.38 21.18 -2.96
C PHE A 411 15.04 20.78 -1.51
N ALA A 412 13.95 21.32 -0.99
CA ALA A 412 13.52 21.18 0.40
C ALA A 412 13.41 19.71 0.84
N GLU A 413 12.82 18.85 0.00
CA GLU A 413 12.64 17.43 0.28
C GLU A 413 13.99 16.68 0.38
N ALA A 414 14.99 17.10 -0.39
CA ALA A 414 16.31 16.49 -0.33
C ALA A 414 17.04 16.86 1.00
N TYR A 415 16.91 18.11 1.46
CA TYR A 415 17.40 18.50 2.79
C TYR A 415 16.70 17.70 3.90
N TYR A 416 15.37 17.59 3.83
CA TYR A 416 14.61 16.85 4.83
C TYR A 416 15.08 15.40 4.94
N ASN A 417 15.10 14.68 3.82
CA ASN A 417 15.47 13.26 3.81
C ASN A 417 16.95 13.06 4.16
N ARG A 418 17.87 13.94 3.70
CA ARG A 418 19.28 13.89 4.09
C ARG A 418 19.45 14.12 5.59
N GLY A 419 18.73 15.07 6.16
CA GLY A 419 18.71 15.33 7.58
C GLY A 419 18.24 14.15 8.41
N LEU A 420 17.19 13.45 7.98
CA LEU A 420 16.71 12.21 8.62
C LEU A 420 17.79 11.12 8.61
N ILE A 421 18.48 10.91 7.46
CA ILE A 421 19.57 9.94 7.37
C ILE A 421 20.70 10.28 8.31
N GLN A 422 21.13 11.54 8.40
CA GLN A 422 22.17 11.98 9.32
C GLN A 422 21.79 11.72 10.79
N ILE A 423 20.55 12.01 11.18
CA ILE A 423 20.03 11.71 12.51
C ILE A 423 20.10 10.20 12.77
N TYR A 424 19.66 9.39 11.81
CA TYR A 424 19.73 7.93 11.92
C TYR A 424 21.16 7.41 12.04
N MET A 425 22.10 8.03 11.32
CA MET A 425 23.55 7.76 11.41
C MET A 425 24.19 8.35 12.68
N LYS A 426 23.39 8.90 13.61
CA LYS A 426 23.80 9.51 14.88
C LYS A 426 24.58 10.84 14.75
N ASP A 427 24.56 11.48 13.59
CA ASP A 427 25.01 12.87 13.42
C ASP A 427 23.83 13.83 13.57
N THR A 428 23.23 13.82 14.76
CA THR A 428 22.00 14.58 15.07
C THR A 428 22.17 16.07 14.82
N ARG A 429 23.36 16.63 15.11
CA ARG A 429 23.61 18.07 14.93
C ARG A 429 23.50 18.49 13.47
N LYS A 430 24.17 17.79 12.57
CA LYS A 430 24.09 18.10 11.13
C LYS A 430 22.73 17.79 10.57
N GLY A 431 22.12 16.68 11.01
CA GLY A 431 20.77 16.32 10.61
C GLY A 431 19.74 17.40 10.96
N CYS A 432 19.81 17.96 12.18
CA CYS A 432 18.92 19.06 12.57
C CYS A 432 19.15 20.35 11.76
N LEU A 433 20.37 20.64 11.29
CA LEU A 433 20.63 21.77 10.39
C LEU A 433 19.95 21.58 9.03
N ASP A 434 20.05 20.39 8.45
CA ASP A 434 19.38 20.07 7.19
C ASP A 434 17.84 20.08 7.35
N ILE A 435 17.31 19.52 8.44
CA ILE A 435 15.87 19.58 8.76
C ILE A 435 15.41 21.04 8.93
N SER A 436 16.20 21.88 9.63
CA SER A 436 15.90 23.32 9.76
C SER A 436 15.84 23.99 8.40
N LYS A 437 16.81 23.69 7.52
CA LYS A 437 16.84 24.22 6.15
C LYS A 437 15.63 23.79 5.34
N ALA A 438 15.19 22.54 5.48
CA ALA A 438 13.97 22.03 4.85
C ALA A 438 12.72 22.81 5.32
N GLY A 439 12.62 23.12 6.63
CA GLY A 439 11.56 23.93 7.20
C GLY A 439 11.53 25.34 6.65
N GLU A 440 12.71 26.02 6.54
CA GLU A 440 12.84 27.34 5.90
C GLU A 440 12.38 27.32 4.43
N LEU A 441 12.57 26.19 3.74
CA LEU A 441 12.16 26.01 2.34
C LEU A 441 10.70 25.53 2.21
N GLY A 442 9.96 25.38 3.33
CA GLY A 442 8.52 25.16 3.34
C GLY A 442 8.05 23.74 3.66
N ILE A 443 8.90 22.87 4.20
CA ILE A 443 8.49 21.54 4.72
C ILE A 443 8.01 21.72 6.18
N GLU A 444 6.71 21.74 6.39
CA GLU A 444 6.11 21.95 7.73
C GLU A 444 6.45 20.82 8.70
N GLU A 445 6.50 19.58 8.23
CA GLU A 445 6.87 18.40 9.01
C GLU A 445 8.27 18.49 9.64
N ALA A 446 9.13 19.31 9.09
CA ALA A 446 10.48 19.54 9.60
C ALA A 446 10.47 20.07 11.05
N TYR A 447 9.51 20.92 11.39
CA TYR A 447 9.41 21.49 12.73
C TYR A 447 9.02 20.46 13.80
N GLU A 448 8.22 19.44 13.44
CA GLU A 448 7.89 18.35 14.36
C GLU A 448 9.10 17.45 14.61
N VAL A 449 9.90 17.19 13.58
CA VAL A 449 11.17 16.44 13.74
C VAL A 449 12.13 17.22 14.66
N LEU A 450 12.33 18.52 14.43
CA LEU A 450 13.20 19.35 15.26
C LEU A 450 12.78 19.34 16.73
N LYS A 451 11.49 19.48 17.05
CA LYS A 451 10.99 19.41 18.43
C LYS A 451 11.38 18.12 19.14
N THR A 452 11.45 17.01 18.39
CA THR A 452 11.79 15.70 18.96
C THR A 452 13.27 15.61 19.35
N TYR A 453 14.16 16.19 18.54
CA TYR A 453 15.62 16.05 18.71
C TYR A 453 16.32 17.26 19.37
N THR A 454 15.65 18.42 19.51
CA THR A 454 16.21 19.59 20.20
C THR A 454 15.86 19.64 21.70
N LYS A 455 15.03 18.72 22.21
CA LYS A 455 14.71 18.59 23.65
C LYS A 455 15.66 17.65 24.41
N GLN A 456 16.68 17.13 23.76
CA GLN A 456 17.78 16.40 24.36
C GLN A 456 19.04 17.29 24.40
#